data_c3ccf898b8f73b0122917a4bc218b41e
#
_entry.id   c3ccf898b8f73b0122917a4bc218b41e
#
_cell.length_a   1.000
_cell.length_b   1.000
_cell.length_c   1.000
_cell.angle_alpha   90.00
_cell.angle_beta   90.00
_cell.angle_gamma   90.00
#
_symmetry.space_group_name_H-M   'P 1'
#
loop_
_entity.id
_entity.type
_entity.pdbx_description
1 polymer ?
#
loop_
_entity_poly.entity_id
_entity_poly.type
_entity_poly.pdbx_seq_one_letter_code
_entity_poly.pdbx_strand_id
1 'polypeptide(L)'
;MKLFPGGQLSRRQFLAGTGAAAAGLSLIPSSTWSYEAAKLNFYNWDTYIGETTLKDFTEASGINVKMDLFSENDELFAKLKAGNPGYDLIVPSSDYVERMILVDMLMPLDNSAIPNRSNIQDSFLDVSFDPGRKFSLPYMWGTMGVGYRKSKMDGIPDSWKWLFDSDRHKGKCALLSEASDVLGAVFKYMGYSVNTRDPKIIKDAEKLLINQKPNIKVFAPDNGQDLLLSGEVDITMEWNGDILQAMEEDPDISYVVPKEGSIVWEDALAIPRGAPHPRNAHRFINFLLEAEAGAKIAEFIQYATPNMAAKQLMPASYINNPAIYPSEETLSSCESTVYLGADVVRLYQEAWSRVLAA
;
A
#
# COMPACT_ATOMS: atom_id res chain seq x y z
N MET A 1 -16.18 -8.80 -87.94
CA MET A 1 -17.25 -9.83 -88.12
C MET A 1 -16.69 -11.18 -87.67
N LYS A 2 -17.41 -11.90 -86.80
CA LYS A 2 -17.15 -13.19 -86.10
C LYS A 2 -16.27 -13.10 -84.87
N LEU A 3 -16.82 -12.98 -83.63
CA LEU A 3 -17.50 -13.96 -82.79
C LEU A 3 -16.54 -15.00 -82.14
N PHE A 4 -16.36 -14.84 -80.84
CA PHE A 4 -15.70 -15.81 -79.95
C PHE A 4 -16.68 -16.93 -79.62
N PRO A 5 -16.24 -18.17 -79.41
CA PRO A 5 -17.01 -19.16 -78.70
C PRO A 5 -16.54 -19.20 -77.17
N GLY A 6 -17.49 -19.08 -76.31
CA GLY A 6 -17.30 -19.28 -74.91
C GLY A 6 -17.06 -20.73 -74.51
N GLY A 7 -16.07 -20.98 -73.71
CA GLY A 7 -15.82 -22.27 -73.08
C GLY A 7 -15.99 -22.10 -71.53
N GLN A 8 -17.06 -22.69 -70.99
CA GLN A 8 -17.27 -22.77 -69.54
C GLN A 8 -16.27 -23.78 -68.95
N LEU A 9 -15.39 -23.30 -68.09
CA LEU A 9 -14.54 -24.15 -67.25
C LEU A 9 -15.38 -24.88 -66.22
N SER A 10 -15.30 -26.21 -66.13
CA SER A 10 -16.02 -27.02 -65.18
C SER A 10 -15.43 -26.93 -63.84
N ARG A 11 -16.27 -27.07 -62.76
CA ARG A 11 -15.86 -27.05 -61.36
C ARG A 11 -14.72 -28.03 -61.00
N ARG A 12 -14.46 -29.06 -61.82
CA ARG A 12 -13.36 -29.99 -61.65
C ARG A 12 -12.00 -29.45 -62.11
N GLN A 13 -11.95 -28.48 -63.00
CA GLN A 13 -10.70 -27.87 -63.45
C GLN A 13 -10.24 -26.74 -62.59
N PHE A 14 -11.14 -26.18 -61.73
CA PHE A 14 -10.79 -25.17 -60.73
C PHE A 14 -10.12 -25.77 -59.50
N LEU A 15 -10.38 -27.07 -59.19
CA LEU A 15 -9.82 -27.77 -58.02
C LEU A 15 -8.46 -28.44 -58.29
N ALA A 16 -7.98 -28.48 -59.55
CA ALA A 16 -6.70 -29.10 -59.88
C ALA A 16 -5.53 -28.08 -60.00
N GLY A 17 -5.82 -26.77 -59.92
CA GLY A 17 -4.83 -25.68 -60.08
C GLY A 17 -4.32 -25.06 -58.79
N THR A 18 -4.82 -25.46 -57.62
CA THR A 18 -4.47 -24.85 -56.32
C THR A 18 -3.66 -25.76 -55.36
N GLY A 19 -3.05 -26.82 -55.88
CA GLY A 19 -2.36 -27.87 -55.14
C GLY A 19 -0.84 -27.74 -55.00
N ALA A 20 -0.19 -26.65 -55.38
CA ALA A 20 1.28 -26.59 -55.41
C ALA A 20 1.92 -25.30 -54.89
N ALA A 21 1.23 -24.50 -54.07
CA ALA A 21 1.81 -23.29 -53.43
C ALA A 21 1.57 -23.19 -51.93
N ALA A 22 1.37 -24.32 -51.23
CA ALA A 22 1.13 -24.36 -49.77
C ALA A 22 2.22 -25.11 -48.98
N ALA A 23 3.47 -25.06 -49.45
CA ALA A 23 4.62 -25.62 -48.72
C ALA A 23 5.67 -24.51 -48.55
N GLY A 24 5.53 -23.70 -47.51
CA GLY A 24 6.55 -22.69 -47.18
C GLY A 24 6.14 -21.54 -46.30
N LEU A 25 4.90 -21.53 -45.78
CA LEU A 25 4.58 -20.62 -44.68
C LEU A 25 4.87 -21.36 -43.36
N SER A 26 6.14 -21.30 -42.93
CA SER A 26 6.50 -21.49 -41.53
C SER A 26 5.59 -20.59 -40.74
N LEU A 27 4.69 -21.19 -39.95
CA LEU A 27 4.01 -20.53 -38.85
C LEU A 27 5.11 -20.12 -37.86
N ILE A 28 5.77 -18.98 -38.13
CA ILE A 28 6.37 -18.22 -37.06
C ILE A 28 5.19 -17.91 -36.14
N PRO A 29 5.15 -18.38 -34.88
CA PRO A 29 4.20 -17.86 -33.94
C PRO A 29 4.52 -16.38 -33.87
N SER A 30 3.78 -15.55 -34.58
CA SER A 30 3.71 -14.14 -34.23
C SER A 30 3.15 -14.15 -32.84
N SER A 31 4.05 -14.04 -31.82
CA SER A 31 3.67 -13.45 -30.56
C SER A 31 3.02 -12.12 -30.96
N THR A 32 1.69 -12.13 -31.01
CA THR A 32 0.91 -10.91 -31.11
C THR A 32 1.19 -10.19 -29.79
N TRP A 33 2.24 -9.38 -29.81
CA TRP A 33 2.46 -8.40 -28.79
C TRP A 33 1.30 -7.43 -28.90
N SER A 34 0.18 -7.74 -28.22
CA SER A 34 -0.89 -6.79 -28.14
C SER A 34 -0.30 -5.52 -27.53
N TYR A 35 -0.32 -4.44 -28.27
CA TYR A 35 0.13 -3.14 -27.80
C TYR A 35 -0.82 -2.75 -26.67
N GLU A 36 -0.31 -2.67 -25.44
CA GLU A 36 -1.11 -2.17 -24.33
C GLU A 36 -1.51 -0.72 -24.62
N ALA A 37 -2.75 -0.36 -24.31
CA ALA A 37 -3.17 1.03 -24.39
C ALA A 37 -2.25 1.89 -23.50
N ALA A 38 -1.95 3.11 -23.94
CA ALA A 38 -1.07 4.05 -23.20
C ALA A 38 -1.78 4.61 -21.95
N LYS A 39 -2.18 3.73 -21.04
CA LYS A 39 -2.88 4.04 -19.78
C LYS A 39 -2.48 3.07 -18.68
N LEU A 40 -2.65 3.53 -17.43
CA LEU A 40 -2.42 2.78 -16.21
C LEU A 40 -3.51 3.16 -15.21
N ASN A 41 -4.13 2.18 -14.56
CA ASN A 41 -5.04 2.37 -13.45
C ASN A 41 -4.31 2.02 -12.15
N PHE A 42 -4.06 3.03 -11.34
CA PHE A 42 -3.34 2.94 -10.08
C PHE A 42 -4.32 3.05 -8.90
N TYR A 43 -4.26 2.13 -7.94
CA TYR A 43 -5.09 2.15 -6.74
C TYR A 43 -4.18 2.34 -5.53
N ASN A 44 -4.25 3.48 -4.89
CA ASN A 44 -3.31 3.96 -3.89
C ASN A 44 -4.04 4.53 -2.66
N TRP A 45 -3.30 4.77 -1.60
CA TRP A 45 -3.73 5.53 -0.44
C TRP A 45 -3.87 7.02 -0.79
N ASP A 46 -4.62 7.76 0.02
CA ASP A 46 -4.65 9.22 -0.08
C ASP A 46 -3.29 9.82 0.34
N THR A 47 -2.97 11.02 -0.10
CA THR A 47 -1.73 11.76 0.20
C THR A 47 -0.42 10.96 0.04
N TYR A 48 -0.42 9.85 -0.72
CA TYR A 48 0.66 8.86 -0.76
C TYR A 48 1.38 8.76 -2.11
N ILE A 49 1.55 9.90 -2.78
CA ILE A 49 2.31 10.06 -4.03
C ILE A 49 2.84 11.50 -4.13
N GLY A 50 3.99 11.72 -4.77
CA GLY A 50 4.52 13.06 -4.97
C GLY A 50 3.66 13.91 -5.89
N GLU A 51 3.59 15.21 -5.63
CA GLU A 51 2.71 16.19 -6.29
C GLU A 51 2.75 16.12 -7.82
N THR A 52 3.93 15.93 -8.41
CA THR A 52 4.11 15.91 -9.87
C THR A 52 4.32 14.53 -10.45
N THR A 53 4.44 13.47 -9.61
CA THR A 53 4.90 12.13 -10.01
C THR A 53 4.10 11.54 -11.18
N LEU A 54 2.77 11.62 -11.14
CA LEU A 54 1.91 11.06 -12.20
C LEU A 54 2.08 11.81 -13.52
N LYS A 55 2.24 13.14 -13.43
CA LYS A 55 2.50 14.00 -14.58
C LYS A 55 3.90 13.73 -15.16
N ASP A 56 4.92 13.68 -14.33
CA ASP A 56 6.31 13.44 -14.73
C ASP A 56 6.43 12.06 -15.45
N PHE A 57 5.76 11.02 -14.91
CA PHE A 57 5.70 9.72 -15.58
C PHE A 57 4.96 9.78 -16.92
N THR A 58 3.84 10.50 -16.99
CA THR A 58 3.07 10.63 -18.24
C THR A 58 3.90 11.34 -19.31
N GLU A 59 4.61 12.40 -18.96
CA GLU A 59 5.49 13.15 -19.87
C GLU A 59 6.68 12.30 -20.35
N ALA A 60 7.28 11.51 -19.45
CA ALA A 60 8.43 10.66 -19.78
C ALA A 60 8.04 9.42 -20.61
N SER A 61 6.87 8.86 -20.38
CA SER A 61 6.49 7.54 -20.91
C SER A 61 5.44 7.57 -22.02
N GLY A 62 4.64 8.65 -22.10
CA GLY A 62 3.42 8.73 -22.89
C GLY A 62 2.25 7.91 -22.33
N ILE A 63 2.36 7.34 -21.12
CA ILE A 63 1.33 6.55 -20.46
C ILE A 63 0.55 7.44 -19.50
N ASN A 64 -0.76 7.55 -19.71
CA ASN A 64 -1.64 8.31 -18.83
C ASN A 64 -2.02 7.48 -17.59
N VAL A 65 -1.78 8.01 -16.40
CA VAL A 65 -2.10 7.35 -15.13
C VAL A 65 -3.42 7.89 -14.58
N LYS A 66 -4.37 7.00 -14.33
CA LYS A 66 -5.56 7.29 -13.52
C LYS A 66 -5.34 6.68 -12.15
N MET A 67 -5.40 7.50 -11.10
CA MET A 67 -5.32 7.05 -9.72
C MET A 67 -6.71 7.08 -9.07
N ASP A 68 -7.09 5.99 -8.43
CA ASP A 68 -8.22 5.89 -7.53
C ASP A 68 -7.68 5.64 -6.11
N LEU A 69 -8.43 6.00 -5.08
CA LEU A 69 -8.00 5.93 -3.68
C LEU A 69 -8.75 4.84 -2.91
N PHE A 70 -8.07 4.30 -1.90
CA PHE A 70 -8.67 3.50 -0.82
C PHE A 70 -8.13 3.98 0.53
N SER A 71 -8.84 3.66 1.61
CA SER A 71 -8.50 4.10 2.95
C SER A 71 -8.22 2.97 3.94
N GLU A 72 -8.42 1.71 3.53
CA GLU A 72 -8.19 0.52 4.36
C GLU A 72 -7.75 -0.67 3.50
N ASN A 73 -6.82 -1.49 3.99
CA ASN A 73 -6.39 -2.71 3.31
C ASN A 73 -7.54 -3.72 3.11
N ASP A 74 -8.49 -3.78 4.05
CA ASP A 74 -9.66 -4.65 3.92
C ASP A 74 -10.56 -4.22 2.75
N GLU A 75 -10.71 -2.92 2.47
CA GLU A 75 -11.39 -2.39 1.27
C GLU A 75 -10.69 -2.86 -0.01
N LEU A 76 -9.37 -2.62 -0.10
CA LEU A 76 -8.54 -3.05 -1.23
C LEU A 76 -8.69 -4.57 -1.47
N PHE A 77 -8.52 -5.38 -0.41
CA PHE A 77 -8.61 -6.82 -0.50
C PHE A 77 -9.99 -7.30 -0.95
N ALA A 78 -11.06 -6.77 -0.36
CA ALA A 78 -12.43 -7.14 -0.69
C ALA A 78 -12.77 -6.80 -2.16
N LYS A 79 -12.34 -5.63 -2.64
CA LYS A 79 -12.56 -5.17 -4.01
C LYS A 79 -11.88 -6.11 -5.02
N LEU A 80 -10.63 -6.50 -4.78
CA LEU A 80 -9.88 -7.40 -5.65
C LEU A 80 -10.37 -8.85 -5.55
N LYS A 81 -10.83 -9.29 -4.37
CA LYS A 81 -11.40 -10.63 -4.16
C LYS A 81 -12.70 -10.82 -4.92
N ALA A 82 -13.48 -9.77 -5.10
CA ALA A 82 -14.69 -9.79 -5.93
C ALA A 82 -14.39 -9.89 -7.44
N GLY A 83 -13.13 -9.75 -7.83
CA GLY A 83 -12.61 -9.70 -9.18
C GLY A 83 -11.97 -8.33 -9.45
N ASN A 84 -10.75 -8.32 -9.98
CA ASN A 84 -10.04 -7.07 -10.27
C ASN A 84 -10.86 -6.19 -11.24
N PRO A 85 -11.34 -4.99 -10.81
CA PRO A 85 -12.17 -4.14 -11.65
C PRO A 85 -11.38 -3.40 -12.75
N GLY A 86 -10.10 -3.71 -12.92
CA GLY A 86 -9.24 -3.15 -13.95
C GLY A 86 -8.06 -2.34 -13.42
N TYR A 87 -7.66 -2.53 -12.18
CA TYR A 87 -6.43 -1.95 -11.63
C TYR A 87 -5.20 -2.66 -12.17
N ASP A 88 -4.16 -1.87 -12.47
CA ASP A 88 -2.88 -2.32 -12.98
C ASP A 88 -1.80 -2.37 -11.90
N LEU A 89 -1.86 -1.46 -10.94
CA LEU A 89 -0.94 -1.35 -9.81
C LEU A 89 -1.72 -1.03 -8.54
N ILE A 90 -1.31 -1.64 -7.43
CA ILE A 90 -1.88 -1.46 -6.10
C ILE A 90 -0.76 -1.31 -5.06
N VAL A 91 -1.09 -0.75 -3.88
CA VAL A 91 -0.13 -0.50 -2.79
C VAL A 91 -0.63 -1.10 -1.47
N PRO A 92 -0.67 -2.44 -1.34
CA PRO A 92 -1.04 -3.10 -0.09
C PRO A 92 0.09 -3.07 0.95
N SER A 93 -0.27 -3.13 2.23
CA SER A 93 0.67 -3.38 3.31
C SER A 93 1.18 -4.83 3.32
N SER A 94 2.33 -5.09 3.94
CA SER A 94 3.09 -6.33 3.85
C SER A 94 2.30 -7.59 4.24
N ASP A 95 1.49 -7.55 5.29
CA ASP A 95 0.63 -8.65 5.74
C ASP A 95 -0.51 -8.94 4.75
N TYR A 96 -1.02 -7.92 4.06
CA TYR A 96 -1.98 -8.07 2.95
C TYR A 96 -1.31 -8.59 1.67
N VAL A 97 -0.05 -8.23 1.40
CA VAL A 97 0.74 -8.87 0.33
C VAL A 97 0.82 -10.37 0.59
N GLU A 98 1.21 -10.80 1.82
CA GLU A 98 1.25 -12.21 2.21
C GLU A 98 -0.10 -12.89 2.00
N ARG A 99 -1.18 -12.30 2.49
CA ARG A 99 -2.55 -12.77 2.34
C ARG A 99 -2.96 -12.91 0.86
N MET A 100 -2.64 -11.91 0.03
CA MET A 100 -2.97 -11.90 -1.41
C MET A 100 -2.18 -12.96 -2.19
N ILE A 101 -0.90 -13.21 -1.83
CA ILE A 101 -0.09 -14.27 -2.42
C ILE A 101 -0.73 -15.64 -2.14
N LEU A 102 -1.11 -15.91 -0.89
CA LEU A 102 -1.70 -17.17 -0.48
C LEU A 102 -3.02 -17.51 -1.19
N VAL A 103 -3.77 -16.50 -1.63
CA VAL A 103 -5.03 -16.69 -2.36
C VAL A 103 -4.92 -16.38 -3.86
N ASP A 104 -3.69 -16.31 -4.40
CA ASP A 104 -3.39 -16.16 -5.82
C ASP A 104 -3.97 -14.88 -6.46
N MET A 105 -3.94 -13.77 -5.72
CA MET A 105 -4.46 -12.48 -6.18
C MET A 105 -3.43 -11.59 -6.86
N LEU A 106 -2.13 -11.92 -6.79
CA LEU A 106 -1.05 -11.12 -7.36
C LEU A 106 -0.40 -11.82 -8.56
N MET A 107 0.15 -11.02 -9.48
CA MET A 107 1.01 -11.50 -10.55
C MET A 107 2.48 -11.51 -10.10
N PRO A 108 3.28 -12.51 -10.51
CA PRO A 108 4.73 -12.43 -10.36
C PRO A 108 5.28 -11.22 -11.14
N LEU A 109 6.20 -10.48 -10.53
CA LEU A 109 6.90 -9.38 -11.18
C LEU A 109 7.97 -9.91 -12.16
N ASP A 110 8.07 -9.26 -13.32
CA ASP A 110 9.21 -9.42 -14.22
C ASP A 110 10.33 -8.47 -13.77
N ASN A 111 11.24 -8.97 -12.93
CA ASN A 111 12.36 -8.20 -12.43
C ASN A 111 13.30 -7.67 -13.54
N SER A 112 13.29 -8.27 -14.74
CA SER A 112 14.07 -7.76 -15.88
C SER A 112 13.49 -6.46 -16.46
N ALA A 113 12.20 -6.22 -16.23
CA ALA A 113 11.51 -4.98 -16.60
C ALA A 113 11.63 -3.86 -15.54
N ILE A 114 12.27 -4.15 -14.39
CA ILE A 114 12.43 -3.21 -13.27
C ILE A 114 13.91 -3.09 -12.88
N PRO A 115 14.80 -2.57 -13.74
CA PRO A 115 16.23 -2.43 -13.42
C PRO A 115 16.51 -1.59 -12.16
N ASN A 116 15.67 -0.58 -11.85
CA ASN A 116 15.82 0.27 -10.67
C ASN A 116 15.50 -0.45 -9.34
N ARG A 117 15.09 -1.73 -9.40
CA ARG A 117 15.05 -2.61 -8.21
C ARG A 117 16.40 -2.65 -7.48
N SER A 118 17.50 -2.44 -8.20
CA SER A 118 18.85 -2.37 -7.61
C SER A 118 19.07 -1.17 -6.69
N ASN A 119 18.18 -0.18 -6.69
CA ASN A 119 18.22 0.98 -5.80
C ASN A 119 17.65 0.68 -4.40
N ILE A 120 16.95 -0.46 -4.24
CA ILE A 120 16.34 -0.85 -2.97
C ILE A 120 17.42 -1.43 -2.04
N GLN A 121 17.35 -1.05 -0.76
CA GLN A 121 18.22 -1.59 0.28
C GLN A 121 18.03 -3.11 0.44
N ASP A 122 19.12 -3.86 0.56
CA ASP A 122 19.09 -5.34 0.61
C ASP A 122 18.19 -5.91 1.72
N SER A 123 18.11 -5.25 2.88
CA SER A 123 17.24 -5.68 3.98
C SER A 123 15.76 -5.71 3.63
N PHE A 124 15.32 -4.90 2.66
CA PHE A 124 13.95 -4.90 2.14
C PHE A 124 13.74 -5.91 1.01
N LEU A 125 14.80 -6.53 0.49
CA LEU A 125 14.70 -7.52 -0.58
C LEU A 125 14.64 -8.97 -0.07
N ASP A 126 15.03 -9.21 1.18
CA ASP A 126 14.98 -10.53 1.84
C ASP A 126 13.92 -10.52 2.95
N VAL A 127 12.66 -10.71 2.58
CA VAL A 127 11.51 -10.70 3.49
C VAL A 127 10.74 -12.02 3.44
N SER A 128 10.22 -12.45 4.60
CA SER A 128 9.57 -13.75 4.75
C SER A 128 8.20 -13.82 4.06
N PHE A 129 7.48 -12.72 3.97
CA PHE A 129 6.13 -12.68 3.39
C PHE A 129 6.12 -12.75 1.84
N ASP A 130 7.23 -12.37 1.18
CA ASP A 130 7.41 -12.50 -0.27
C ASP A 130 8.88 -12.82 -0.60
N PRO A 131 9.31 -14.08 -0.41
CA PRO A 131 10.70 -14.48 -0.59
C PRO A 131 11.24 -14.14 -1.99
N GLY A 132 12.34 -13.37 -2.03
CA GLY A 132 12.97 -12.89 -3.25
C GLY A 132 12.18 -11.79 -3.96
N ARG A 133 11.17 -11.23 -3.32
CA ARG A 133 10.31 -10.17 -3.90
C ARG A 133 9.76 -10.59 -5.26
N LYS A 134 9.11 -11.74 -5.27
CA LYS A 134 8.55 -12.31 -6.48
C LYS A 134 7.27 -11.60 -6.93
N PHE A 135 6.49 -11.07 -6.00
CA PHE A 135 5.16 -10.50 -6.28
C PHE A 135 5.05 -9.01 -5.95
N SER A 136 5.99 -8.48 -5.15
CA SER A 136 5.94 -7.10 -4.66
C SER A 136 7.31 -6.47 -4.57
N LEU A 137 7.37 -5.14 -4.60
CA LEU A 137 8.57 -4.37 -4.26
C LEU A 137 8.21 -3.32 -3.21
N PRO A 138 9.09 -3.06 -2.21
CA PRO A 138 8.79 -2.09 -1.17
C PRO A 138 8.65 -0.69 -1.78
N TYR A 139 7.64 0.06 -1.31
CA TYR A 139 7.38 1.43 -1.73
C TYR A 139 7.85 2.42 -0.66
N MET A 140 7.21 2.41 0.49
CA MET A 140 7.57 3.19 1.67
C MET A 140 7.43 2.35 2.93
N TRP A 141 7.97 2.84 4.04
CA TRP A 141 7.80 2.25 5.36
C TRP A 141 7.73 3.33 6.43
N GLY A 142 7.22 2.97 7.59
CA GLY A 142 7.10 3.91 8.68
C GLY A 142 6.63 3.28 9.98
N THR A 143 6.20 4.13 10.89
CA THR A 143 5.65 3.73 12.19
C THR A 143 4.25 4.27 12.39
N MET A 144 3.44 3.53 13.11
CA MET A 144 2.22 4.03 13.68
C MET A 144 2.53 4.67 15.04
N GLY A 145 1.83 5.74 15.39
CA GLY A 145 2.07 6.40 16.67
C GLY A 145 0.95 7.34 17.10
N VAL A 146 1.32 8.31 17.90
CA VAL A 146 0.41 9.32 18.43
C VAL A 146 0.70 10.65 17.78
N GLY A 147 -0.27 11.15 17.00
CA GLY A 147 -0.32 12.52 16.53
C GLY A 147 -1.09 13.40 17.54
N TYR A 148 -0.61 14.60 17.83
CA TYR A 148 -1.22 15.42 18.86
C TYR A 148 -0.95 16.92 18.68
N ARG A 149 -1.83 17.75 19.25
CA ARG A 149 -1.64 19.21 19.37
C ARG A 149 -0.89 19.56 20.64
N LYS A 150 0.32 20.09 20.52
CA LYS A 150 1.21 20.44 21.67
C LYS A 150 0.52 21.36 22.69
N SER A 151 -0.22 22.35 22.21
CA SER A 151 -0.95 23.31 23.07
C SER A 151 -2.08 22.70 23.91
N LYS A 152 -2.47 21.44 23.60
CA LYS A 152 -3.55 20.72 24.27
C LYS A 152 -3.02 19.66 25.24
N MET A 153 -1.70 19.43 25.28
CA MET A 153 -1.07 18.38 26.06
C MET A 153 -0.35 18.92 27.30
N ASP A 154 -0.43 18.18 28.40
CA ASP A 154 0.38 18.39 29.62
C ASP A 154 1.69 17.59 29.53
N GLY A 155 2.49 17.84 28.48
CA GLY A 155 3.72 17.09 28.15
C GLY A 155 3.59 16.26 26.89
N ILE A 156 4.57 15.38 26.62
CA ILE A 156 4.58 14.52 25.44
C ILE A 156 3.73 13.27 25.72
N PRO A 157 2.73 12.93 24.88
CA PRO A 157 1.90 11.74 25.08
C PRO A 157 2.63 10.47 24.57
N ASP A 158 3.75 10.13 25.20
CA ASP A 158 4.67 9.05 24.85
C ASP A 158 4.21 7.64 25.23
N SER A 159 2.92 7.44 25.42
CA SER A 159 2.34 6.15 25.82
C SER A 159 0.96 5.97 25.19
N TRP A 160 0.65 4.75 24.76
CA TRP A 160 -0.70 4.35 24.33
C TRP A 160 -1.78 4.58 25.38
N LYS A 161 -1.37 4.73 26.67
CA LYS A 161 -2.29 5.07 27.77
C LYS A 161 -3.14 6.28 27.47
N TRP A 162 -2.61 7.29 26.78
CA TRP A 162 -3.34 8.52 26.47
C TRP A 162 -4.58 8.27 25.60
N LEU A 163 -4.53 7.23 24.78
CA LEU A 163 -5.62 6.85 23.87
C LEU A 163 -6.52 5.74 24.46
N PHE A 164 -5.94 4.79 25.22
CA PHE A 164 -6.65 3.58 25.62
C PHE A 164 -7.07 3.52 27.10
N ASP A 165 -6.53 4.39 27.97
CA ASP A 165 -6.82 4.39 29.42
C ASP A 165 -6.76 5.81 29.99
N SER A 166 -7.46 6.75 29.33
CA SER A 166 -7.52 8.14 29.75
C SER A 166 -8.83 8.80 29.29
N ASP A 167 -9.39 9.64 30.15
CA ASP A 167 -10.55 10.48 29.83
C ASP A 167 -10.17 11.97 29.62
N ARG A 168 -8.88 12.30 29.65
CA ARG A 168 -8.36 13.68 29.51
C ARG A 168 -8.80 14.36 28.22
N HIS A 169 -8.85 13.61 27.12
CA HIS A 169 -9.24 14.09 25.81
C HIS A 169 -10.59 13.50 25.37
N LYS A 170 -11.52 13.35 26.31
CA LYS A 170 -12.87 12.82 26.04
C LYS A 170 -13.58 13.60 24.93
N GLY A 171 -13.98 12.88 23.87
CA GLY A 171 -14.61 13.45 22.69
C GLY A 171 -13.66 14.29 21.81
N LYS A 172 -12.34 14.23 22.07
CA LYS A 172 -11.26 14.90 21.32
C LYS A 172 -10.12 13.94 20.95
N CYS A 173 -10.41 12.64 20.92
CA CYS A 173 -9.49 11.55 20.60
C CYS A 173 -10.02 10.79 19.37
N ALA A 174 -9.14 10.49 18.40
CA ALA A 174 -9.44 9.61 17.28
C ALA A 174 -8.54 8.37 17.32
N LEU A 175 -9.03 7.26 16.82
CA LEU A 175 -8.26 6.06 16.53
C LEU A 175 -8.46 5.69 15.07
N LEU A 176 -7.55 4.93 14.48
CA LEU A 176 -7.73 4.32 13.17
C LEU A 176 -8.97 3.41 13.16
N SER A 177 -9.45 3.04 11.98
CA SER A 177 -10.66 2.21 11.81
C SER A 177 -10.35 0.76 11.47
N GLU A 178 -9.11 0.42 11.08
CA GLU A 178 -8.75 -0.97 10.77
C GLU A 178 -8.52 -1.78 12.06
N ALA A 179 -9.20 -2.93 12.14
CA ALA A 179 -9.22 -3.78 13.34
C ALA A 179 -7.83 -4.24 13.78
N SER A 180 -6.98 -4.63 12.83
CA SER A 180 -5.62 -5.12 13.08
C SER A 180 -4.73 -4.07 13.73
N ASP A 181 -4.82 -2.83 13.27
CA ASP A 181 -3.99 -1.72 13.73
C ASP A 181 -4.36 -1.30 15.15
N VAL A 182 -5.66 -1.10 15.38
CA VAL A 182 -6.14 -0.69 16.71
C VAL A 182 -5.92 -1.78 17.74
N LEU A 183 -6.25 -3.03 17.42
CA LEU A 183 -6.00 -4.16 18.34
C LEU A 183 -4.50 -4.37 18.55
N GLY A 184 -3.67 -4.24 17.49
CA GLY A 184 -2.21 -4.34 17.60
C GLY A 184 -1.62 -3.31 18.56
N ALA A 185 -2.05 -2.05 18.50
CA ALA A 185 -1.65 -1.01 19.44
C ALA A 185 -2.12 -1.30 20.89
N VAL A 186 -3.35 -1.79 21.05
CA VAL A 186 -3.87 -2.19 22.37
C VAL A 186 -3.06 -3.35 22.93
N PHE A 187 -2.67 -4.34 22.11
CA PHE A 187 -1.83 -5.44 22.56
C PHE A 187 -0.46 -4.92 23.04
N LYS A 188 0.17 -3.98 22.30
CA LYS A 188 1.42 -3.34 22.75
C LYS A 188 1.24 -2.63 24.09
N TYR A 189 0.15 -1.87 24.25
CA TYR A 189 -0.18 -1.24 25.53
C TYR A 189 -0.34 -2.25 26.66
N MET A 190 -0.91 -3.43 26.39
CA MET A 190 -1.08 -4.52 27.35
C MET A 190 0.20 -5.35 27.56
N GLY A 191 1.31 -5.06 26.86
CA GLY A 191 2.59 -5.78 26.94
C GLY A 191 2.65 -7.08 26.13
N TYR A 192 1.83 -7.20 25.08
CA TYR A 192 1.80 -8.34 24.17
C TYR A 192 2.33 -7.97 22.77
N SER A 193 2.55 -9.00 21.94
CA SER A 193 2.88 -8.82 20.52
C SER A 193 1.69 -8.26 19.74
N VAL A 194 1.94 -7.38 18.75
CA VAL A 194 0.92 -6.93 17.80
C VAL A 194 0.28 -8.10 17.05
N ASN A 195 1.01 -9.22 16.94
CA ASN A 195 0.60 -10.44 16.24
C ASN A 195 -0.04 -11.49 17.18
N THR A 196 -0.67 -11.05 18.25
CA THR A 196 -1.32 -11.91 19.26
C THR A 196 -2.40 -12.81 18.63
N ARG A 197 -2.36 -14.11 18.96
CA ARG A 197 -3.32 -15.11 18.48
C ARG A 197 -4.19 -15.67 19.62
N ASP A 198 -3.94 -15.27 20.86
CA ASP A 198 -4.66 -15.79 22.03
C ASP A 198 -6.05 -15.15 22.15
N PRO A 199 -7.15 -15.96 22.04
CA PRO A 199 -8.51 -15.44 22.11
C PRO A 199 -8.83 -14.72 23.42
N LYS A 200 -8.14 -15.08 24.53
CA LYS A 200 -8.33 -14.43 25.82
C LYS A 200 -7.77 -13.01 25.82
N ILE A 201 -6.56 -12.82 25.26
CA ILE A 201 -5.92 -11.50 25.13
C ILE A 201 -6.74 -10.62 24.19
N ILE A 202 -7.19 -11.16 23.03
CA ILE A 202 -8.08 -10.48 22.08
C ILE A 202 -9.35 -9.98 22.79
N LYS A 203 -9.97 -10.85 23.61
CA LYS A 203 -11.18 -10.50 24.38
C LYS A 203 -10.92 -9.43 25.47
N ASP A 204 -9.75 -9.45 26.08
CA ASP A 204 -9.39 -8.45 27.10
C ASP A 204 -9.12 -7.09 26.45
N ALA A 205 -8.49 -7.07 25.25
CA ALA A 205 -8.34 -5.87 24.41
C ALA A 205 -9.69 -5.30 23.95
N GLU A 206 -10.62 -6.15 23.50
CA GLU A 206 -12.00 -5.78 23.16
C GLU A 206 -12.68 -5.06 24.33
N LYS A 207 -12.60 -5.61 25.55
CA LYS A 207 -13.19 -4.97 26.74
C LYS A 207 -12.58 -3.61 27.03
N LEU A 208 -11.24 -3.49 26.90
CA LEU A 208 -10.55 -2.22 27.10
C LEU A 208 -11.05 -1.17 26.11
N LEU A 209 -11.17 -1.50 24.83
CA LEU A 209 -11.70 -0.60 23.80
C LEU A 209 -13.16 -0.23 24.03
N ILE A 210 -14.01 -1.18 24.42
CA ILE A 210 -15.42 -0.91 24.77
C ILE A 210 -15.50 0.09 25.93
N ASN A 211 -14.68 -0.08 26.97
CA ASN A 211 -14.63 0.84 28.09
C ASN A 211 -14.12 2.24 27.70
N GLN A 212 -13.17 2.31 26.77
CA GLN A 212 -12.60 3.56 26.29
C GLN A 212 -13.49 4.28 25.27
N LYS A 213 -14.34 3.56 24.54
CA LYS A 213 -15.18 4.09 23.45
C LYS A 213 -15.93 5.38 23.79
N PRO A 214 -16.53 5.57 24.99
CA PRO A 214 -17.19 6.83 25.36
C PRO A 214 -16.27 8.07 25.36
N ASN A 215 -14.94 7.87 25.35
CA ASN A 215 -13.94 8.93 25.30
C ASN A 215 -13.46 9.20 23.87
N ILE A 216 -13.63 8.24 22.95
CA ILE A 216 -13.24 8.32 21.54
C ILE A 216 -14.31 9.12 20.77
N LYS A 217 -13.87 10.11 19.99
CA LYS A 217 -14.76 10.87 19.11
C LYS A 217 -15.14 10.05 17.87
N VAL A 218 -14.15 9.42 17.26
CA VAL A 218 -14.35 8.72 15.99
C VAL A 218 -13.26 7.66 15.78
N PHE A 219 -13.61 6.60 15.07
CA PHE A 219 -12.67 5.72 14.38
C PHE A 219 -12.52 6.27 12.97
N ALA A 220 -11.33 6.78 12.65
CA ALA A 220 -11.04 7.55 11.44
C ALA A 220 -10.35 6.67 10.40
N PRO A 221 -10.94 6.48 9.21
CA PRO A 221 -10.26 5.79 8.13
C PRO A 221 -9.23 6.73 7.49
N ASP A 222 -7.95 6.58 7.85
CA ASP A 222 -6.79 7.26 7.22
C ASP A 222 -6.95 8.79 7.07
N ASN A 223 -7.56 9.46 8.05
CA ASN A 223 -7.79 10.92 8.03
C ASN A 223 -7.70 11.60 9.40
N GLY A 224 -6.98 10.98 10.34
CA GLY A 224 -6.75 11.54 11.68
C GLY A 224 -5.98 12.85 11.67
N GLN A 225 -5.06 13.04 10.71
CA GLN A 225 -4.32 14.28 10.48
C GLN A 225 -5.25 15.45 10.14
N ASP A 226 -6.29 15.24 9.33
CA ASP A 226 -7.28 16.28 8.99
C ASP A 226 -8.10 16.69 10.22
N LEU A 227 -8.42 15.73 11.09
CA LEU A 227 -9.13 16.00 12.34
C LEU A 227 -8.26 16.79 13.33
N LEU A 228 -6.93 16.58 13.34
CA LEU A 228 -6.00 17.43 14.09
C LEU A 228 -5.91 18.82 13.48
N LEU A 229 -5.72 18.96 12.18
CA LEU A 229 -5.64 20.24 11.47
C LEU A 229 -6.88 21.09 11.69
N SER A 230 -8.06 20.50 11.59
CA SER A 230 -9.33 21.19 11.84
C SER A 230 -9.59 21.51 13.32
N GLY A 231 -8.80 20.95 14.26
CA GLY A 231 -9.03 21.05 15.71
C GLY A 231 -10.26 20.28 16.20
N GLU A 232 -10.75 19.35 15.40
CA GLU A 232 -11.82 18.44 15.81
C GLU A 232 -11.37 17.46 16.87
N VAL A 233 -10.10 17.02 16.83
CA VAL A 233 -9.45 16.23 17.86
C VAL A 233 -8.18 16.91 18.37
N ASP A 234 -7.77 16.56 19.59
CA ASP A 234 -6.55 17.04 20.20
C ASP A 234 -5.42 16.00 20.07
N ILE A 235 -5.80 14.72 19.90
CA ILE A 235 -4.91 13.56 19.87
C ILE A 235 -5.50 12.45 18.98
N THR A 236 -4.65 11.79 18.22
CA THR A 236 -5.05 10.69 17.34
C THR A 236 -3.99 9.59 17.29
N MET A 237 -4.43 8.37 17.01
CA MET A 237 -3.59 7.27 16.54
C MET A 237 -3.47 7.41 15.03
N GLU A 238 -2.23 7.51 14.50
CA GLU A 238 -2.04 7.82 13.08
C GLU A 238 -0.64 7.40 12.57
N TRP A 239 -0.48 7.43 11.26
CA TRP A 239 0.77 7.16 10.56
C TRP A 239 1.72 8.35 10.65
N ASN A 240 3.03 8.05 10.77
CA ASN A 240 4.03 9.10 10.98
C ASN A 240 4.08 10.15 9.85
N GLY A 241 4.03 9.73 8.58
CA GLY A 241 4.15 10.65 7.44
C GLY A 241 2.98 11.61 7.34
N ASP A 242 1.74 11.15 7.58
CA ASP A 242 0.55 11.99 7.52
C ASP A 242 0.59 13.06 8.61
N ILE A 243 1.03 12.69 9.82
CA ILE A 243 1.24 13.67 10.87
C ILE A 243 2.39 14.63 10.54
N LEU A 244 3.47 14.16 9.89
CA LEU A 244 4.56 15.03 9.48
C LEU A 244 4.13 16.02 8.39
N GLN A 245 3.29 15.61 7.44
CA GLN A 245 2.67 16.52 6.48
C GLN A 245 1.80 17.56 7.19
N ALA A 246 0.97 17.15 8.15
CA ALA A 246 0.17 18.07 8.96
C ALA A 246 1.03 19.04 9.81
N MET A 247 2.21 18.62 10.26
CA MET A 247 3.16 19.50 10.98
C MET A 247 3.76 20.59 10.10
N GLU A 248 3.82 20.42 8.79
CA GLU A 248 4.23 21.48 7.86
C GLU A 248 3.16 22.59 7.75
N GLU A 249 1.88 22.23 7.90
CA GLU A 249 0.76 23.17 7.87
C GLU A 249 0.51 23.84 9.22
N ASP A 250 0.60 23.08 10.32
CA ASP A 250 0.36 23.58 11.69
C ASP A 250 1.51 23.18 12.63
N PRO A 251 2.38 24.10 13.05
CA PRO A 251 3.50 23.84 13.94
C PRO A 251 3.08 23.43 15.36
N ASP A 252 1.80 23.55 15.73
CA ASP A 252 1.25 23.03 17.00
C ASP A 252 1.11 21.50 16.99
N ILE A 253 1.04 20.87 15.81
CA ILE A 253 0.97 19.42 15.67
C ILE A 253 2.35 18.80 15.94
N SER A 254 2.35 17.56 16.44
CA SER A 254 3.55 16.77 16.67
C SER A 254 3.24 15.29 16.65
N TYR A 255 4.30 14.47 16.52
CA TYR A 255 4.23 13.01 16.47
C TYR A 255 5.15 12.36 17.48
N VAL A 256 4.75 11.22 18.03
CA VAL A 256 5.60 10.39 18.89
C VAL A 256 5.26 8.91 18.75
N VAL A 257 6.27 8.04 18.70
CA VAL A 257 6.11 6.60 18.86
C VAL A 257 6.00 6.29 20.36
N PRO A 258 4.94 5.62 20.82
CA PRO A 258 4.78 5.26 22.23
C PRO A 258 5.88 4.33 22.73
N LYS A 259 6.29 4.51 23.98
CA LYS A 259 7.38 3.76 24.64
C LYS A 259 7.11 2.26 24.80
N GLU A 260 5.85 1.84 24.78
CA GLU A 260 5.47 0.43 24.78
C GLU A 260 5.81 -0.25 23.44
N GLY A 261 6.24 0.54 22.46
CA GLY A 261 6.43 0.12 21.07
C GLY A 261 5.15 0.25 20.25
N SER A 262 5.28 -0.02 18.97
CA SER A 262 4.20 0.18 18.01
C SER A 262 4.31 -0.78 16.83
N ILE A 263 3.51 -0.53 15.78
CA ILE A 263 3.61 -1.18 14.49
C ILE A 263 4.66 -0.44 13.64
N VAL A 264 5.59 -1.21 13.05
CA VAL A 264 6.38 -0.81 11.89
C VAL A 264 5.74 -1.46 10.68
N TRP A 265 5.33 -0.66 9.74
CA TRP A 265 4.67 -1.12 8.53
C TRP A 265 5.56 -0.91 7.30
N GLU A 266 5.31 -1.68 6.27
CA GLU A 266 5.87 -1.55 4.93
C GLU A 266 4.74 -1.71 3.92
N ASP A 267 4.62 -0.74 3.02
CA ASP A 267 3.73 -0.85 1.88
C ASP A 267 4.51 -1.21 0.63
N ALA A 268 3.89 -1.98 -0.23
CA ALA A 268 4.53 -2.55 -1.38
C ALA A 268 3.77 -2.31 -2.69
N LEU A 269 4.51 -2.04 -3.75
CA LEU A 269 4.01 -1.98 -5.12
C LEU A 269 3.76 -3.41 -5.60
N ALA A 270 2.53 -3.73 -5.96
CA ALA A 270 2.14 -5.05 -6.46
C ALA A 270 1.20 -4.96 -7.66
N ILE A 271 1.29 -5.92 -8.57
CA ILE A 271 0.42 -6.01 -9.75
C ILE A 271 -0.67 -7.05 -9.47
N PRO A 272 -1.94 -6.66 -9.43
CA PRO A 272 -3.02 -7.61 -9.19
C PRO A 272 -3.20 -8.56 -10.36
N ARG A 273 -3.60 -9.81 -10.08
CA ARG A 273 -3.95 -10.76 -11.13
C ARG A 273 -5.08 -10.21 -11.99
N GLY A 274 -4.93 -10.36 -13.32
CA GLY A 274 -5.88 -9.81 -14.27
C GLY A 274 -5.72 -8.32 -14.54
N ALA A 275 -4.60 -7.71 -14.16
CA ALA A 275 -4.24 -6.35 -14.55
C ALA A 275 -4.31 -6.20 -16.09
N PRO A 276 -5.06 -5.22 -16.62
CA PRO A 276 -5.18 -5.05 -18.07
C PRO A 276 -3.92 -4.53 -18.77
N HIS A 277 -3.04 -3.83 -18.03
CA HIS A 277 -1.82 -3.21 -18.57
C HIS A 277 -0.57 -3.54 -17.72
N PRO A 278 -0.21 -4.82 -17.53
CA PRO A 278 0.87 -5.21 -16.62
C PRO A 278 2.25 -4.68 -17.03
N ARG A 279 2.53 -4.47 -18.31
CA ARG A 279 3.79 -3.87 -18.77
C ARG A 279 3.89 -2.39 -18.40
N ASN A 280 2.80 -1.66 -18.52
CA ASN A 280 2.77 -0.26 -18.07
C ASN A 280 2.95 -0.17 -16.55
N ALA A 281 2.39 -1.13 -15.80
CA ALA A 281 2.61 -1.24 -14.36
C ALA A 281 4.10 -1.45 -14.03
N HIS A 282 4.80 -2.38 -14.71
CA HIS A 282 6.25 -2.58 -14.51
C HIS A 282 7.04 -1.30 -14.85
N ARG A 283 6.69 -0.59 -15.93
CA ARG A 283 7.35 0.68 -16.27
C ARG A 283 7.14 1.74 -15.21
N PHE A 284 5.93 1.81 -14.63
CA PHE A 284 5.64 2.77 -13.58
C PHE A 284 6.34 2.40 -12.27
N ILE A 285 6.36 1.11 -11.89
CA ILE A 285 7.16 0.64 -10.75
C ILE A 285 8.64 1.03 -10.94
N ASN A 286 9.19 0.79 -12.12
CA ASN A 286 10.58 1.14 -12.40
C ASN A 286 10.83 2.65 -12.29
N PHE A 287 9.90 3.48 -12.74
CA PHE A 287 9.97 4.94 -12.61
C PHE A 287 9.90 5.39 -11.14
N LEU A 288 8.98 4.83 -10.34
CA LEU A 288 8.88 5.15 -8.92
C LEU A 288 10.17 4.80 -8.14
N LEU A 289 10.94 3.83 -8.64
CA LEU A 289 12.21 3.39 -8.07
C LEU A 289 13.43 4.15 -8.64
N GLU A 290 13.27 5.10 -9.57
CA GLU A 290 14.34 6.01 -9.95
C GLU A 290 14.77 6.87 -8.77
N ALA A 291 16.05 7.20 -8.68
CA ALA A 291 16.59 7.96 -7.53
C ALA A 291 15.87 9.32 -7.35
N GLU A 292 15.74 10.09 -8.44
CA GLU A 292 15.12 11.40 -8.40
C GLU A 292 13.60 11.35 -8.17
N ALA A 293 12.91 10.41 -8.82
CA ALA A 293 11.47 10.22 -8.62
C ALA A 293 11.17 9.76 -7.19
N GLY A 294 11.90 8.75 -6.69
CA GLY A 294 11.75 8.24 -5.33
C GLY A 294 12.07 9.30 -4.27
N ALA A 295 13.08 10.15 -4.49
CA ALA A 295 13.42 11.25 -3.59
C ALA A 295 12.29 12.29 -3.52
N LYS A 296 11.80 12.75 -4.67
CA LYS A 296 10.67 13.71 -4.72
C LYS A 296 9.42 13.17 -4.04
N ILE A 297 9.11 11.88 -4.23
CA ILE A 297 7.97 11.25 -3.57
C ILE A 297 8.19 11.24 -2.06
N ALA A 298 9.29 10.68 -1.58
CA ALA A 298 9.56 10.54 -0.16
C ALA A 298 9.63 11.88 0.58
N GLU A 299 10.20 12.92 -0.06
CA GLU A 299 10.24 14.28 0.48
C GLU A 299 8.83 14.88 0.60
N PHE A 300 7.96 14.65 -0.40
CA PHE A 300 6.62 15.20 -0.39
C PHE A 300 5.72 14.51 0.63
N ILE A 301 5.74 13.15 0.66
CA ILE A 301 4.85 12.39 1.54
C ILE A 301 5.41 12.17 2.95
N GLN A 302 6.65 12.57 3.23
CA GLN A 302 7.31 12.52 4.55
C GLN A 302 7.43 11.12 5.18
N TYR A 303 7.42 10.04 4.37
CA TYR A 303 7.64 8.66 4.82
C TYR A 303 9.05 8.18 4.51
N ALA A 304 9.54 7.20 5.28
CA ALA A 304 10.85 6.62 5.05
C ALA A 304 10.88 5.81 3.75
N THR A 305 11.89 6.05 2.92
CA THR A 305 12.09 5.32 1.66
C THR A 305 13.03 4.15 1.82
N PRO A 306 12.69 2.96 1.27
CA PRO A 306 13.60 1.84 1.15
C PRO A 306 14.61 2.00 0.00
N ASN A 307 14.44 3.01 -0.85
CA ASN A 307 15.29 3.31 -2.00
C ASN A 307 16.55 4.07 -1.56
N MET A 308 17.70 3.37 -1.51
CA MET A 308 18.96 3.95 -1.07
C MET A 308 19.50 5.03 -2.01
N ALA A 309 19.26 4.91 -3.32
CA ALA A 309 19.67 5.93 -4.28
C ALA A 309 18.84 7.22 -4.09
N ALA A 310 17.54 7.10 -3.83
CA ALA A 310 16.68 8.24 -3.48
C ALA A 310 17.11 8.85 -2.14
N LYS A 311 17.35 8.04 -1.11
CA LYS A 311 17.78 8.51 0.22
C LYS A 311 19.05 9.35 0.17
N GLN A 312 20.00 9.02 -0.72
CA GLN A 312 21.24 9.81 -0.90
C GLN A 312 21.00 11.21 -1.45
N LEU A 313 19.87 11.46 -2.10
CA LEU A 313 19.49 12.78 -2.62
C LEU A 313 18.72 13.63 -1.61
N MET A 314 18.30 13.04 -0.48
CA MET A 314 17.45 13.69 0.51
C MET A 314 18.24 14.67 1.40
N PRO A 315 17.60 15.76 1.86
CA PRO A 315 18.22 16.70 2.77
C PRO A 315 18.49 16.06 4.16
N ALA A 316 19.50 16.58 4.85
CA ALA A 316 19.87 16.09 6.18
C ALA A 316 18.72 16.20 7.20
N SER A 317 17.84 17.19 7.06
CA SER A 317 16.63 17.34 7.88
C SER A 317 15.67 16.17 7.78
N TYR A 318 15.52 15.59 6.59
CA TYR A 318 14.72 14.40 6.38
C TYR A 318 15.43 13.13 6.91
N ILE A 319 16.70 12.93 6.53
CA ILE A 319 17.46 11.72 6.90
C ILE A 319 17.61 11.59 8.43
N ASN A 320 17.78 12.71 9.13
CA ASN A 320 17.98 12.74 10.57
C ASN A 320 16.69 13.00 11.38
N ASN A 321 15.54 13.02 10.74
CA ASN A 321 14.26 13.18 11.43
C ASN A 321 13.87 11.87 12.13
N PRO A 322 13.81 11.82 13.47
CA PRO A 322 13.49 10.61 14.22
C PRO A 322 12.05 10.14 14.05
N ALA A 323 11.15 10.98 13.53
CA ALA A 323 9.80 10.59 13.20
C ALA A 323 9.71 9.89 11.82
N ILE A 324 10.70 10.12 10.93
CA ILE A 324 10.83 9.41 9.64
C ILE A 324 11.70 8.16 9.82
N TYR A 325 12.88 8.33 10.45
CA TYR A 325 13.84 7.26 10.73
C TYR A 325 14.04 7.13 12.24
N PRO A 326 13.18 6.40 12.94
CA PRO A 326 13.30 6.19 14.39
C PRO A 326 14.62 5.54 14.77
N SER A 327 15.06 5.75 16.00
CA SER A 327 16.27 5.11 16.54
C SER A 327 16.13 3.58 16.59
N GLU A 328 17.27 2.86 16.59
CA GLU A 328 17.27 1.41 16.77
C GLU A 328 16.60 1.01 18.11
N GLU A 329 16.73 1.81 19.16
CA GLU A 329 16.07 1.60 20.43
C GLU A 329 14.54 1.65 20.27
N THR A 330 14.01 2.67 19.59
CA THR A 330 12.57 2.78 19.30
C THR A 330 12.09 1.60 18.44
N LEU A 331 12.80 1.30 17.35
CA LEU A 331 12.43 0.20 16.44
C LEU A 331 12.48 -1.17 17.12
N SER A 332 13.39 -1.38 18.09
CA SER A 332 13.47 -2.65 18.83
C SER A 332 12.24 -2.96 19.68
N SER A 333 11.46 -1.95 20.05
CA SER A 333 10.18 -2.10 20.78
C SER A 333 8.99 -2.29 19.84
N CYS A 334 9.16 -1.97 18.55
CA CYS A 334 8.12 -2.08 17.53
C CYS A 334 8.13 -3.46 16.85
N GLU A 335 7.03 -3.81 16.20
CA GLU A 335 6.89 -5.07 15.50
C GLU A 335 6.18 -4.85 14.15
N SER A 336 6.56 -5.61 13.13
CA SER A 336 5.80 -5.65 11.87
C SER A 336 4.60 -6.59 12.01
N THR A 337 3.49 -6.23 11.37
CA THR A 337 2.33 -7.11 11.23
C THR A 337 2.61 -8.26 10.27
N VAL A 338 2.00 -9.41 10.53
CA VAL A 338 2.06 -10.59 9.65
C VAL A 338 0.65 -11.13 9.45
N TYR A 339 0.41 -11.85 8.36
CA TYR A 339 -0.87 -12.50 8.16
C TYR A 339 -1.09 -13.63 9.18
N LEU A 340 -2.08 -13.48 10.02
CA LEU A 340 -2.32 -14.39 11.15
C LEU A 340 -3.14 -15.64 10.77
N GLY A 341 -3.60 -15.72 9.53
CA GLY A 341 -4.51 -16.77 9.06
C GLY A 341 -5.99 -16.39 9.27
N ALA A 342 -6.86 -16.98 8.45
CA ALA A 342 -8.28 -16.61 8.39
C ALA A 342 -9.03 -16.72 9.72
N ASP A 343 -8.67 -17.69 10.58
CA ASP A 343 -9.36 -17.88 11.87
C ASP A 343 -9.04 -16.74 12.85
N VAL A 344 -7.79 -16.28 12.92
CA VAL A 344 -7.40 -15.18 13.80
C VAL A 344 -7.93 -13.84 13.27
N VAL A 345 -7.83 -13.61 11.95
CA VAL A 345 -8.45 -12.44 11.30
C VAL A 345 -9.94 -12.37 11.62
N ARG A 346 -10.66 -13.50 11.57
CA ARG A 346 -12.08 -13.56 11.96
C ARG A 346 -12.29 -13.17 13.43
N LEU A 347 -11.44 -13.64 14.35
CA LEU A 347 -11.54 -13.25 15.76
C LEU A 347 -11.34 -11.76 15.97
N TYR A 348 -10.40 -11.14 15.25
CA TYR A 348 -10.17 -9.69 15.29
C TYR A 348 -11.40 -8.94 14.77
N GLN A 349 -11.95 -9.35 13.62
CA GLN A 349 -13.15 -8.73 13.04
C GLN A 349 -14.39 -8.88 13.92
N GLU A 350 -14.57 -10.03 14.58
CA GLU A 350 -15.66 -10.24 15.54
C GLU A 350 -15.51 -9.35 16.78
N ALA A 351 -14.28 -9.23 17.33
CA ALA A 351 -14.01 -8.35 18.45
C ALA A 351 -14.24 -6.88 18.07
N TRP A 352 -13.74 -6.48 16.91
CA TRP A 352 -13.91 -5.13 16.37
C TRP A 352 -15.38 -4.77 16.14
N SER A 353 -16.15 -5.68 15.54
CA SER A 353 -17.59 -5.49 15.36
C SER A 353 -18.32 -5.25 16.70
N ARG A 354 -17.92 -5.92 17.79
CA ARG A 354 -18.48 -5.69 19.12
C ARG A 354 -18.05 -4.35 19.72
N VAL A 355 -16.80 -3.92 19.47
CA VAL A 355 -16.32 -2.58 19.85
C VAL A 355 -17.14 -1.51 19.14
N LEU A 356 -17.35 -1.65 17.83
CA LEU A 356 -18.14 -0.68 17.06
C LEU A 356 -19.61 -0.64 17.46
N ALA A 357 -20.18 -1.74 17.91
CA ALA A 357 -21.60 -1.86 18.31
C ALA A 357 -21.87 -1.38 19.76
N ALA A 358 -20.84 -1.32 20.62
CA ALA A 358 -20.98 -0.89 22.02
C ALA A 358 -21.15 0.63 22.11
#